data_15e9cdab8b81c07841686ad18b652daa
#
_entry.id   15e9cdab8b81c07841686ad18b652daa
#
_cell.length_a   1.000
_cell.length_b   1.000
_cell.length_c   1.000
_cell.angle_alpha   90.00
_cell.angle_beta   90.00
_cell.angle_gamma   90.00
#
_symmetry.space_group_name_H-M   'P 1'
#
loop_
_entity.id
_entity.type
_entity.pdbx_description
1 polymer ?
#
loop_
_entity_poly.entity_id
_entity_poly.type
_entity_poly.pdbx_seq_one_letter_code
_entity_poly.pdbx_strand_id
1 'polypeptide(L)' 'MKVSIDEILEAAEAQDGTGFCLACGAEAYGVEPDARRYECEECGAKKVYGAEELLLMVG' A
#
# COMPACT_ATOMS: atom_id res chain seq x y z
N MET A 1 9.42 5.69 6.09
CA MET A 1 8.18 5.27 5.42
C MET A 1 7.00 5.93 6.13
N LYS A 2 6.01 6.40 5.38
CA LYS A 2 4.90 7.17 5.95
C LYS A 2 3.72 6.30 6.39
N VAL A 3 3.81 5.01 6.22
CA VAL A 3 2.76 4.06 6.57
C VAL A 3 3.25 3.18 7.71
N SER A 4 2.41 2.98 8.72
CA SER A 4 2.78 2.14 9.85
C SER A 4 2.60 0.66 9.50
N ILE A 5 3.41 -0.19 10.13
CA ILE A 5 3.32 -1.63 9.89
C ILE A 5 1.98 -2.19 10.40
N ASP A 6 1.40 -1.59 11.43
CA ASP A 6 0.10 -2.01 11.94
C ASP A 6 -1.00 -1.82 10.91
N GLU A 7 -0.99 -0.69 10.20
CA GLU A 7 -1.95 -0.43 9.14
C GLU A 7 -1.79 -1.41 7.99
N ILE A 8 -0.54 -1.73 7.65
CA ILE A 8 -0.25 -2.69 6.58
C ILE A 8 -0.75 -4.07 6.96
N LEU A 9 -0.53 -4.49 8.20
CA LEU A 9 -1.00 -5.79 8.68
C LEU A 9 -2.52 -5.88 8.64
N GLU A 10 -3.21 -4.84 9.08
CA GLU A 10 -4.67 -4.81 9.03
C GLU A 10 -5.19 -4.93 7.61
N ALA A 11 -4.59 -4.20 6.69
CA ALA A 11 -4.99 -4.23 5.29
C ALA A 11 -4.75 -5.61 4.68
N ALA A 12 -3.62 -6.24 5.00
CA ALA A 12 -3.30 -7.56 4.51
C ALA A 12 -4.27 -8.62 5.04
N GLU A 13 -4.66 -8.51 6.31
CA GLU A 13 -5.60 -9.44 6.91
C GLU A 13 -7.01 -9.26 6.37
N ALA A 14 -7.42 -8.02 6.11
CA ALA A 14 -8.74 -7.72 5.58
C ALA A 14 -8.91 -8.20 4.14
N GLN A 15 -7.83 -8.25 3.38
CA GLN A 15 -7.84 -8.69 1.98
C GLN A 15 -8.88 -7.96 1.14
N ASP A 16 -9.03 -6.67 1.39
CA ASP A 16 -10.05 -5.84 0.73
C ASP A 16 -9.50 -5.00 -0.41
N GLY A 17 -8.28 -5.28 -0.84
CA GLY A 17 -7.66 -4.56 -1.93
C GLY A 17 -7.10 -3.20 -1.55
N THR A 18 -6.78 -3.01 -0.28
CA THR A 18 -6.19 -1.75 0.19
C THR A 18 -4.68 -1.78 0.00
N GLY A 19 -4.14 -0.71 -0.57
CA GLY A 19 -2.71 -0.48 -0.68
C GLY A 19 -2.35 0.88 -0.12
N PHE A 20 -1.07 1.19 -0.13
CA PHE A 20 -0.59 2.46 0.43
C PHE A 20 0.49 3.06 -0.45
N CYS A 21 0.52 4.38 -0.51
CA CYS A 21 1.54 5.11 -1.23
C CYS A 21 2.73 5.36 -0.30
N LEU A 22 3.92 4.95 -0.71
CA LEU A 22 5.12 5.14 0.09
C LEU A 22 5.63 6.58 0.03
N ALA A 23 5.16 7.37 -0.93
CA ALA A 23 5.60 8.76 -1.06
C ALA A 23 4.80 9.69 -0.16
N CYS A 24 3.47 9.54 -0.10
CA CYS A 24 2.62 10.44 0.68
C CYS A 24 1.85 9.76 1.80
N GLY A 25 1.83 8.43 1.85
CA GLY A 25 1.11 7.68 2.88
C GLY A 25 -0.39 7.53 2.64
N ALA A 26 -0.89 7.94 1.47
CA ALA A 26 -2.31 7.83 1.18
C ALA A 26 -2.72 6.36 1.00
N GLU A 27 -3.94 6.04 1.38
CA GLU A 27 -4.49 4.72 1.14
C GLU A 27 -5.06 4.66 -0.27
N ALA A 28 -4.88 3.52 -0.91
CA ALA A 28 -5.45 3.26 -2.23
C ALA A 28 -6.34 2.03 -2.13
N TYR A 29 -7.46 2.06 -2.83
CA TYR A 29 -8.43 0.97 -2.80
C TYR A 29 -8.55 0.34 -4.16
N GLY A 30 -8.93 -0.94 -4.19
CA GLY A 30 -9.08 -1.66 -5.43
C GLY A 30 -7.76 -2.05 -6.06
N VAL A 31 -6.67 -2.09 -5.28
CA VAL A 31 -5.37 -2.53 -5.77
C VAL A 31 -5.17 -4.01 -5.42
N GLU A 32 -4.35 -4.67 -6.22
CA GLU A 32 -4.03 -6.07 -5.95
C GLU A 32 -3.09 -6.17 -4.75
N PRO A 33 -3.15 -7.28 -3.97
CA PRO A 33 -2.27 -7.42 -2.81
C PRO A 33 -0.78 -7.35 -3.14
N ASP A 34 -0.41 -7.77 -4.34
CA ASP A 34 0.97 -7.73 -4.81
C ASP A 34 1.25 -6.55 -5.74
N ALA A 35 0.39 -5.53 -5.71
CA ALA A 35 0.55 -4.34 -6.55
C ALA A 35 1.89 -3.66 -6.29
N ARG A 36 2.52 -3.24 -7.37
CA ARG A 36 3.81 -2.55 -7.30
C ARG A 36 3.79 -1.32 -8.20
N ARG A 37 4.25 -0.20 -7.65
CA ARG A 37 4.46 1.03 -8.40
C ARG A 37 3.20 1.53 -9.14
N TYR A 38 2.05 1.35 -8.52
CA TYR A 38 0.83 1.92 -9.05
C TYR A 38 0.86 3.43 -8.82
N GLU A 39 0.25 4.16 -9.74
CA GLU A 39 0.21 5.62 -9.62
C GLU A 39 -0.71 6.04 -8.49
N CYS A 40 -0.20 6.93 -7.63
CA CYS A 40 -0.99 7.48 -6.55
C CYS A 40 -1.88 8.60 -7.07
N GLU A 41 -3.17 8.53 -6.77
CA GLU A 41 -4.12 9.55 -7.20
C GLU A 41 -3.96 10.85 -6.40
N GLU A 42 -3.34 10.77 -5.22
CA GLU A 42 -3.16 11.95 -4.37
C GLU A 42 -1.92 12.75 -4.71
N CYS A 43 -0.79 12.09 -4.90
CA CYS A 43 0.47 12.78 -5.14
C CYS A 43 1.05 12.51 -6.53
N GLY A 44 0.50 11.59 -7.29
CA GLY A 44 0.95 11.27 -8.63
C GLY A 44 2.21 10.42 -8.72
N ALA A 45 2.80 10.06 -7.60
CA ALA A 45 4.00 9.23 -7.60
C ALA A 45 3.63 7.77 -7.84
N LYS A 46 4.47 7.04 -8.54
CA LYS A 46 4.25 5.61 -8.77
C LYS A 46 4.83 4.81 -7.62
N LYS A 47 4.23 5.00 -6.44
CA LYS A 47 4.71 4.42 -5.19
C LYS A 47 3.59 3.73 -4.41
N VAL A 48 2.48 3.39 -5.06
CA VAL A 48 1.40 2.65 -4.42
C VAL A 48 1.69 1.16 -4.52
N TYR A 49 1.69 0.50 -3.38
CA TYR A 49 1.96 -0.93 -3.27
C TYR A 49 0.83 -1.60 -2.51
N GLY A 50 0.54 -2.83 -2.88
CA GLY A 50 -0.44 -3.63 -2.16
C GLY A 50 0.06 -4.00 -0.77
N ALA A 51 -0.87 -4.34 0.14
CA ALA A 51 -0.52 -4.61 1.53
C ALA A 51 0.45 -5.78 1.67
N GLU A 52 0.26 -6.86 0.92
CA GLU A 52 1.16 -8.01 1.02
C GLU A 52 2.55 -7.68 0.49
N GLU A 53 2.63 -6.90 -0.57
CA GLU A 53 3.92 -6.46 -1.09
C GLU A 53 4.64 -5.59 -0.07
N LEU A 54 3.91 -4.70 0.61
CA LEU A 54 4.48 -3.86 1.66
C LEU A 54 5.02 -4.68 2.83
N LEU A 55 4.33 -5.75 3.20
CA LEU A 55 4.82 -6.65 4.25
C LEU A 55 6.15 -7.28 3.87
N LEU A 56 6.32 -7.64 2.61
CA LEU A 56 7.58 -8.18 2.13
C LEU A 56 8.70 -7.14 2.19
N MET A 57 8.36 -5.88 1.96
CA MET A 57 9.34 -4.79 1.96
C MET A 57 9.76 -4.39 3.37
N VAL A 58 8.84 -4.41 4.33
CA VAL A 58 9.12 -3.96 5.70
C VAL A 58 9.36 -5.12 6.67
N GLY A 59 8.96 -6.29 6.29
CA GLY A 59 9.20 -7.49 7.11
C GLY A 59 10.54 -8.11 6.81
#